data_4260dde1c8ec7bb56790a3fee2251caa
#
_entry.id   4260dde1c8ec7bb56790a3fee2251caa
#
_cell.length_a   1.000
_cell.length_b   1.000
_cell.length_c   1.000
_cell.angle_alpha   90.00
_cell.angle_beta   90.00
_cell.angle_gamma   90.00
#
_symmetry.space_group_name_H-M   'P 1'
#
loop_
_entity.id
_entity.type
_entity.pdbx_description
1 polymer ?
#
loop_
_entity_poly.entity_id
_entity_poly.type
_entity_poly.pdbx_seq_one_letter_code
_entity_poly.pdbx_strand_id
1 'polypeptide(L)'
;IPAPQMSFTPDAVFPLIYAEKGVFQYQLVTDVSEDITLSGGNAFNAVADHASVLLPLELETVIRKSLLSWETQTRCHFTVENAGASLRLTAEGFAAHAAHPSTGINAISGLMSALSELSPENELARIATFYMEHIGFDLTGKGLGIDLTDEISGRLSFNVGKVEVCDHKVIFSIDNRVPVTYQCAQVQELIQKQLIGSGFRFENPYATESIHVPEDSFLVQTLMESYRNVTGDMSAKPLVDGACSYARALDNCVAFGALLPDQPDLMHQTNECLELDKLDLWMKIYLDAIYRLAK
;
A
#
# COMPACT_ATOMS: atom_id res chain seq x y z
N ILE A 1 6.92 12.02 -32.94
CA ILE A 1 8.29 11.66 -32.54
C ILE A 1 8.27 10.15 -32.32
N PRO A 2 9.17 9.36 -32.93
CA PRO A 2 9.23 7.93 -32.63
C PRO A 2 9.56 7.70 -31.15
N ALA A 3 9.03 6.62 -30.58
CA ALA A 3 9.37 6.21 -29.23
C ALA A 3 10.87 5.90 -29.10
N PRO A 4 11.52 6.25 -27.99
CA PRO A 4 12.91 5.91 -27.76
C PRO A 4 13.05 4.38 -27.63
N GLN A 5 14.19 3.83 -28.06
CA GLN A 5 14.47 2.40 -27.91
C GLN A 5 14.76 2.02 -26.44
N MET A 6 15.31 2.96 -25.69
CA MET A 6 15.65 2.84 -24.27
C MET A 6 15.46 4.18 -23.61
N SER A 7 15.05 4.18 -22.35
CA SER A 7 14.87 5.41 -21.58
C SER A 7 15.05 5.16 -20.09
N PHE A 8 15.27 6.23 -19.36
CA PHE A 8 15.20 6.23 -17.90
C PHE A 8 14.57 7.53 -17.39
N THR A 9 14.04 7.49 -16.18
CA THR A 9 13.47 8.66 -15.51
C THR A 9 14.14 8.89 -14.15
N PRO A 10 14.51 10.14 -13.79
CA PRO A 10 15.03 10.49 -12.48
C PRO A 10 13.87 10.75 -11.49
N ASP A 11 13.04 9.77 -11.26
CA ASP A 11 11.76 9.88 -10.53
C ASP A 11 11.65 8.85 -9.40
N ALA A 12 12.77 8.48 -8.78
CA ALA A 12 12.80 7.51 -7.69
C ALA A 12 14.15 7.56 -6.94
N VAL A 13 14.70 6.41 -6.61
CA VAL A 13 15.94 6.26 -5.85
C VAL A 13 17.08 5.70 -6.72
N PHE A 14 18.33 6.00 -6.34
CA PHE A 14 19.49 5.27 -6.80
C PHE A 14 19.69 3.95 -6.01
N PRO A 15 20.39 2.92 -6.59
CA PRO A 15 21.10 3.00 -7.87
C PRO A 15 20.21 2.87 -9.11
N LEU A 16 19.17 2.07 -9.10
CA LEU A 16 18.25 1.87 -10.24
C LEU A 16 17.11 0.95 -9.82
N ILE A 17 15.87 1.26 -10.22
CA ILE A 17 14.71 0.38 -10.09
C ILE A 17 14.44 -0.24 -11.47
N TYR A 18 14.65 -1.55 -11.60
CA TYR A 18 14.46 -2.28 -12.85
C TYR A 18 13.11 -2.95 -12.96
N ALA A 19 12.41 -3.06 -11.83
CA ALA A 19 11.08 -3.65 -11.75
C ALA A 19 10.21 -2.89 -10.75
N GLU A 20 9.01 -2.50 -11.17
CA GLU A 20 7.98 -1.89 -10.31
C GLU A 20 6.75 -2.77 -10.29
N LYS A 21 6.26 -3.11 -9.10
CA LYS A 21 5.03 -3.91 -8.94
C LYS A 21 3.82 -3.19 -9.51
N GLY A 22 2.85 -3.94 -10.00
CA GLY A 22 1.55 -3.39 -10.40
C GLY A 22 0.85 -2.74 -9.22
N VAL A 23 0.12 -1.65 -9.45
CA VAL A 23 -0.76 -1.03 -8.47
C VAL A 23 -2.19 -1.41 -8.80
N PHE A 24 -2.85 -2.09 -7.86
CA PHE A 24 -4.22 -2.52 -8.04
C PHE A 24 -5.07 -2.07 -6.86
N GLN A 25 -5.93 -1.08 -7.12
CA GLN A 25 -6.83 -0.49 -6.13
C GLN A 25 -8.27 -0.85 -6.46
N TYR A 26 -9.06 -1.11 -5.43
CA TYR A 26 -10.47 -1.47 -5.56
C TYR A 26 -11.21 -1.24 -4.25
N GLN A 27 -12.52 -1.43 -4.30
CA GLN A 27 -13.37 -1.36 -3.12
C GLN A 27 -14.08 -2.68 -2.87
N LEU A 28 -14.16 -3.08 -1.60
CA LEU A 28 -15.07 -4.12 -1.13
C LEU A 28 -16.27 -3.43 -0.47
N VAL A 29 -17.46 -3.69 -1.00
CA VAL A 29 -18.69 -2.97 -0.64
C VAL A 29 -19.74 -3.94 -0.16
N THR A 30 -20.40 -3.62 0.96
CA THR A 30 -21.59 -4.35 1.45
C THR A 30 -22.69 -3.36 1.82
N ASP A 31 -23.94 -3.72 1.52
CA ASP A 31 -25.10 -2.93 1.92
C ASP A 31 -25.41 -3.14 3.40
N VAL A 32 -25.91 -2.08 4.03
CA VAL A 32 -26.37 -2.09 5.42
C VAL A 32 -27.73 -1.42 5.52
N SER A 33 -28.59 -1.97 6.39
CA SER A 33 -29.91 -1.41 6.68
C SER A 33 -29.91 -0.60 7.98
N GLU A 34 -28.94 -0.84 8.86
CA GLU A 34 -28.77 -0.12 10.12
C GLU A 34 -28.01 1.20 9.89
N ASP A 35 -28.28 2.20 10.73
CA ASP A 35 -27.53 3.44 10.77
C ASP A 35 -26.17 3.22 11.44
N ILE A 36 -25.19 2.84 10.63
CA ILE A 36 -23.82 2.64 11.07
C ILE A 36 -23.01 3.91 10.86
N THR A 37 -22.29 4.36 11.87
CA THR A 37 -21.28 5.41 11.75
C THR A 37 -19.91 4.79 11.95
N LEU A 38 -19.19 4.57 10.87
CA LEU A 38 -17.88 3.95 10.81
C LEU A 38 -17.01 4.71 9.82
N SER A 39 -15.80 5.08 10.22
CA SER A 39 -14.82 5.73 9.34
C SER A 39 -13.41 5.38 9.77
N GLY A 40 -12.48 5.39 8.83
CA GLY A 40 -11.05 5.19 9.12
C GLY A 40 -10.18 5.39 7.89
N GLY A 41 -8.97 5.85 8.10
CA GLY A 41 -8.02 6.20 7.05
C GLY A 41 -8.53 7.30 6.11
N ASN A 42 -7.70 7.71 5.17
CA ASN A 42 -8.04 8.81 4.25
C ASN A 42 -7.55 8.59 2.82
N ALA A 43 -6.73 7.58 2.56
CA ALA A 43 -6.16 7.30 1.23
C ALA A 43 -5.97 5.79 1.01
N PHE A 44 -6.11 5.34 -0.24
CA PHE A 44 -5.85 3.93 -0.62
C PHE A 44 -4.42 3.50 -0.31
N ASN A 45 -3.46 4.34 -0.65
CA ASN A 45 -2.03 4.05 -0.65
C ASN A 45 -1.32 4.35 0.69
N ALA A 46 -2.08 4.50 1.77
CA ALA A 46 -1.54 4.68 3.12
C ALA A 46 -2.13 3.63 4.07
N VAL A 47 -1.34 3.16 5.03
CA VAL A 47 -1.84 2.41 6.17
C VAL A 47 -2.67 3.35 7.03
N ALA A 48 -3.91 2.96 7.36
CA ALA A 48 -4.81 3.79 8.15
C ALA A 48 -4.30 3.92 9.59
N ASP A 49 -3.96 5.12 10.00
CA ASP A 49 -3.49 5.45 11.36
C ASP A 49 -4.62 5.79 12.33
N HIS A 50 -5.83 5.94 11.83
CA HIS A 50 -7.00 6.28 12.61
C HIS A 50 -8.25 5.56 12.09
N ALA A 51 -9.09 5.05 13.01
CA ALA A 51 -10.40 4.53 12.69
C ALA A 51 -11.37 4.72 13.87
N SER A 52 -12.64 5.01 13.61
CA SER A 52 -13.64 5.22 14.66
C SER A 52 -15.02 4.69 14.28
N VAL A 53 -15.81 4.35 15.31
CA VAL A 53 -17.18 3.86 15.19
C VAL A 53 -18.04 4.43 16.31
N LEU A 54 -19.34 4.64 16.05
CA LEU A 54 -20.32 4.91 17.09
C LEU A 54 -21.01 3.61 17.52
N LEU A 55 -21.10 3.40 18.83
CA LEU A 55 -21.64 2.19 19.46
C LEU A 55 -22.71 2.56 20.49
N PRO A 56 -23.67 1.65 20.79
CA PRO A 56 -24.64 1.84 21.85
C PRO A 56 -23.99 2.01 23.23
N LEU A 57 -24.59 2.87 24.09
CA LEU A 57 -24.11 3.14 25.46
C LEU A 57 -24.04 1.89 26.34
N GLU A 58 -24.88 0.91 26.08
CA GLU A 58 -24.95 -0.36 26.82
C GLU A 58 -23.64 -1.15 26.76
N LEU A 59 -22.81 -0.92 25.73
CA LEU A 59 -21.52 -1.57 25.53
C LEU A 59 -20.39 -0.96 26.35
N GLU A 60 -20.58 0.20 27.01
CA GLU A 60 -19.52 0.94 27.70
C GLU A 60 -18.70 0.06 28.66
N THR A 61 -19.38 -0.70 29.51
CA THR A 61 -18.72 -1.53 30.51
C THR A 61 -17.84 -2.62 29.88
N VAL A 62 -18.30 -3.24 28.80
CA VAL A 62 -17.55 -4.27 28.08
C VAL A 62 -16.36 -3.65 27.37
N ILE A 63 -16.56 -2.57 26.64
CA ILE A 63 -15.52 -1.85 25.92
C ILE A 63 -14.38 -1.46 26.86
N ARG A 64 -14.69 -0.75 27.96
CA ARG A 64 -13.68 -0.27 28.92
C ARG A 64 -12.88 -1.40 29.57
N LYS A 65 -13.47 -2.58 29.74
CA LYS A 65 -12.76 -3.76 30.27
C LYS A 65 -11.85 -4.39 29.22
N SER A 66 -12.15 -4.25 27.94
CA SER A 66 -11.43 -4.90 26.83
C SER A 66 -10.30 -4.05 26.26
N LEU A 67 -10.25 -2.73 26.54
CA LEU A 67 -9.29 -1.80 25.92
C LEU A 67 -7.84 -2.33 25.99
N LEU A 68 -7.36 -2.68 27.17
CA LEU A 68 -5.97 -3.15 27.36
C LEU A 68 -5.69 -4.46 26.62
N SER A 69 -6.68 -5.36 26.54
CA SER A 69 -6.55 -6.59 25.75
C SER A 69 -6.42 -6.29 24.27
N TRP A 70 -7.27 -5.41 23.74
CA TRP A 70 -7.23 -4.99 22.33
C TRP A 70 -5.93 -4.28 21.98
N GLU A 71 -5.44 -3.37 22.82
CA GLU A 71 -4.16 -2.71 22.62
C GLU A 71 -3.00 -3.71 22.54
N THR A 72 -3.02 -4.71 23.41
CA THR A 72 -1.98 -5.76 23.44
C THR A 72 -2.03 -6.64 22.17
N GLN A 73 -3.24 -6.99 21.71
CA GLN A 73 -3.42 -7.88 20.56
C GLN A 73 -3.16 -7.17 19.23
N THR A 74 -3.62 -5.90 19.10
CA THR A 74 -3.63 -5.19 17.83
C THR A 74 -2.48 -4.22 17.65
N ARG A 75 -1.82 -3.83 18.75
CA ARG A 75 -0.81 -2.76 18.81
C ARG A 75 -1.39 -1.36 18.53
N CYS A 76 -2.71 -1.21 18.36
CA CYS A 76 -3.39 0.07 18.28
C CYS A 76 -3.64 0.62 19.68
N HIS A 77 -3.64 1.94 19.84
CA HIS A 77 -4.16 2.57 21.04
C HIS A 77 -5.66 2.78 20.90
N PHE A 78 -6.44 2.51 21.95
CA PHE A 78 -7.89 2.65 21.92
C PHE A 78 -8.38 3.70 22.92
N THR A 79 -9.27 4.56 22.45
CA THR A 79 -10.01 5.51 23.29
C THR A 79 -11.50 5.30 23.18
N VAL A 80 -12.23 5.56 24.28
CA VAL A 80 -13.69 5.53 24.29
C VAL A 80 -14.22 6.81 24.94
N GLU A 81 -15.07 7.50 24.19
CA GLU A 81 -15.62 8.79 24.59
C GLU A 81 -17.14 8.78 24.47
N ASN A 82 -17.81 9.58 25.31
CA ASN A 82 -19.25 9.79 25.23
C ASN A 82 -19.58 10.71 24.04
N ALA A 83 -20.41 10.26 23.13
CA ALA A 83 -20.86 10.99 21.94
C ALA A 83 -22.39 11.22 21.99
N GLY A 84 -22.89 11.75 23.09
CA GLY A 84 -24.32 11.99 23.31
C GLY A 84 -25.10 10.72 23.62
N ALA A 85 -25.94 10.26 22.70
CA ALA A 85 -26.68 9.00 22.85
C ALA A 85 -25.88 7.74 22.51
N SER A 86 -24.59 7.88 22.18
CA SER A 86 -23.71 6.81 21.74
C SER A 86 -22.33 6.93 22.37
N LEU A 87 -21.53 5.91 22.23
CA LEU A 87 -20.08 5.91 22.53
C LEU A 87 -19.30 5.98 21.22
N ARG A 88 -18.26 6.80 21.20
CA ARG A 88 -17.24 6.76 20.14
C ARG A 88 -16.08 5.90 20.60
N LEU A 89 -15.90 4.77 19.91
CA LEU A 89 -14.69 3.95 20.04
C LEU A 89 -13.75 4.35 18.92
N THR A 90 -12.52 4.71 19.27
CA THR A 90 -11.46 5.08 18.30
C THR A 90 -10.27 4.18 18.48
N ALA A 91 -9.71 3.72 17.37
CA ALA A 91 -8.43 3.03 17.28
C ALA A 91 -7.41 3.97 16.61
N GLU A 92 -6.24 4.10 17.21
CA GLU A 92 -5.09 4.83 16.66
C GLU A 92 -3.95 3.86 16.40
N GLY A 93 -3.40 3.93 15.19
CA GLY A 93 -2.31 3.09 14.70
C GLY A 93 -1.10 3.94 14.32
N PHE A 94 -0.42 3.52 13.24
CA PHE A 94 0.74 4.23 12.71
C PHE A 94 0.73 4.20 11.19
N ALA A 95 0.76 5.38 10.55
CA ALA A 95 0.75 5.51 9.10
C ALA A 95 2.04 4.98 8.47
N ALA A 96 1.89 4.37 7.30
CA ALA A 96 2.99 3.94 6.44
C ALA A 96 2.53 3.91 4.98
N HIS A 97 3.45 3.83 4.04
CA HIS A 97 3.10 3.67 2.63
C HIS A 97 2.60 2.24 2.35
N ALA A 98 1.54 2.09 1.53
CA ALA A 98 0.92 0.79 1.23
C ALA A 98 1.84 -0.21 0.52
N ALA A 99 2.95 0.23 -0.10
CA ALA A 99 3.98 -0.64 -0.62
C ALA A 99 4.75 -1.39 0.49
N HIS A 100 4.82 -0.82 1.69
CA HIS A 100 5.51 -1.36 2.85
C HIS A 100 4.60 -1.40 4.09
N PRO A 101 3.44 -2.07 4.04
CA PRO A 101 2.41 -1.98 5.08
C PRO A 101 2.88 -2.55 6.43
N SER A 102 3.91 -3.39 6.44
CA SER A 102 4.51 -3.94 7.66
C SER A 102 5.21 -2.91 8.54
N THR A 103 5.53 -1.73 8.01
CA THR A 103 6.13 -0.63 8.78
C THR A 103 5.09 0.22 9.50
N GLY A 104 3.80 0.02 9.23
CA GLY A 104 2.66 0.67 9.86
C GLY A 104 1.91 -0.21 10.86
N ILE A 105 0.89 0.37 11.47
CA ILE A 105 -0.11 -0.30 12.32
C ILE A 105 -1.48 0.14 11.82
N ASN A 106 -2.25 -0.78 11.24
CA ASN A 106 -3.53 -0.45 10.61
C ASN A 106 -4.65 -0.35 11.66
N ALA A 107 -5.11 0.88 11.89
CA ALA A 107 -6.18 1.17 12.85
C ALA A 107 -7.54 0.57 12.43
N ILE A 108 -7.81 0.41 11.12
CA ILE A 108 -9.03 -0.25 10.64
C ILE A 108 -9.03 -1.72 11.07
N SER A 109 -7.91 -2.44 10.85
CA SER A 109 -7.77 -3.84 11.30
C SER A 109 -7.90 -3.97 12.81
N GLY A 110 -7.30 -3.03 13.56
CA GLY A 110 -7.45 -2.95 15.02
C GLY A 110 -8.90 -2.78 15.45
N LEU A 111 -9.61 -1.83 14.84
CA LEU A 111 -11.02 -1.56 15.15
C LEU A 111 -11.92 -2.76 14.78
N MET A 112 -11.71 -3.38 13.60
CA MET A 112 -12.48 -4.56 13.19
C MET A 112 -12.25 -5.76 14.12
N SER A 113 -11.03 -5.96 14.60
CA SER A 113 -10.72 -6.98 15.61
C SER A 113 -11.52 -6.74 16.91
N ALA A 114 -11.51 -5.51 17.43
CA ALA A 114 -12.28 -5.16 18.61
C ALA A 114 -13.79 -5.36 18.42
N LEU A 115 -14.33 -4.96 17.26
CA LEU A 115 -15.75 -5.10 16.94
C LEU A 115 -16.18 -6.55 16.79
N SER A 116 -15.33 -7.43 16.28
CA SER A 116 -15.64 -8.86 16.16
C SER A 116 -15.83 -9.57 17.49
N GLU A 117 -15.31 -9.00 18.59
CA GLU A 117 -15.45 -9.52 19.95
C GLU A 117 -16.69 -8.98 20.68
N LEU A 118 -17.29 -7.87 20.22
CA LEU A 118 -18.27 -7.14 21.00
C LEU A 118 -19.71 -7.67 20.93
N SER A 119 -20.14 -8.21 19.81
CA SER A 119 -21.46 -8.83 19.70
C SER A 119 -21.71 -9.45 18.33
N PRO A 120 -22.30 -10.64 18.22
CA PRO A 120 -22.44 -11.32 16.94
C PRO A 120 -23.78 -11.06 16.19
N GLU A 121 -24.68 -10.22 16.68
CA GLU A 121 -26.07 -10.23 16.19
C GLU A 121 -26.48 -9.05 15.30
N ASN A 122 -25.59 -8.06 15.05
CA ASN A 122 -25.89 -6.91 14.20
C ASN A 122 -25.06 -6.88 12.90
N GLU A 123 -25.42 -6.00 11.99
CA GLU A 123 -24.73 -5.87 10.71
C GLU A 123 -23.24 -5.48 10.87
N LEU A 124 -22.93 -4.64 11.86
CA LEU A 124 -21.55 -4.23 12.14
C LEU A 124 -20.67 -5.42 12.58
N ALA A 125 -21.21 -6.31 13.42
CA ALA A 125 -20.52 -7.53 13.83
C ALA A 125 -20.31 -8.50 12.65
N ARG A 126 -21.30 -8.65 11.78
CA ARG A 126 -21.17 -9.43 10.54
C ARG A 126 -20.05 -8.89 9.65
N ILE A 127 -19.96 -7.56 9.50
CA ILE A 127 -18.91 -6.90 8.73
C ILE A 127 -17.54 -7.12 9.37
N ALA A 128 -17.42 -6.95 10.68
CA ALA A 128 -16.20 -7.18 11.43
C ALA A 128 -15.73 -8.65 11.36
N THR A 129 -16.66 -9.59 11.44
CA THR A 129 -16.37 -11.03 11.29
C THR A 129 -15.83 -11.33 9.90
N PHE A 130 -16.52 -10.88 8.84
CA PHE A 130 -16.02 -11.04 7.47
C PHE A 130 -14.61 -10.44 7.31
N TYR A 131 -14.41 -9.23 7.84
CA TYR A 131 -13.11 -8.56 7.77
C TYR A 131 -12.02 -9.40 8.44
N MET A 132 -12.28 -9.92 9.63
CA MET A 132 -11.29 -10.72 10.36
C MET A 132 -11.02 -12.08 9.72
N GLU A 133 -12.01 -12.71 9.11
CA GLU A 133 -11.87 -14.00 8.41
C GLU A 133 -11.11 -13.87 7.08
N HIS A 134 -11.32 -12.80 6.34
CA HIS A 134 -10.78 -12.64 4.99
C HIS A 134 -9.61 -11.65 4.87
N ILE A 135 -9.46 -10.75 5.82
CA ILE A 135 -8.44 -9.70 5.81
C ILE A 135 -7.61 -9.74 7.11
N GLY A 136 -8.23 -9.39 8.23
CA GLY A 136 -7.60 -9.36 9.54
C GLY A 136 -6.37 -8.45 9.58
N PHE A 137 -5.24 -9.02 9.99
CA PHE A 137 -3.92 -8.37 10.02
C PHE A 137 -3.00 -8.89 8.91
N ASP A 138 -3.54 -9.64 7.95
CA ASP A 138 -2.75 -10.17 6.85
C ASP A 138 -2.36 -9.04 5.88
N LEU A 139 -1.08 -9.03 5.50
CA LEU A 139 -0.49 -8.03 4.61
C LEU A 139 -0.20 -8.60 3.20
N THR A 140 -0.76 -9.77 2.89
CA THR A 140 -0.48 -10.52 1.66
C THR A 140 -1.74 -10.89 0.87
N GLY A 141 -2.92 -10.65 1.45
CA GLY A 141 -4.21 -10.97 0.85
C GLY A 141 -4.53 -12.47 0.82
N LYS A 142 -3.93 -13.25 1.74
CA LYS A 142 -4.11 -14.70 1.81
C LYS A 142 -5.58 -15.11 1.96
N GLY A 143 -6.34 -14.43 2.82
CA GLY A 143 -7.77 -14.73 3.04
C GLY A 143 -8.66 -14.38 1.83
N LEU A 144 -8.17 -13.55 0.91
CA LEU A 144 -8.80 -13.26 -0.38
C LEU A 144 -8.23 -14.09 -1.55
N GLY A 145 -7.35 -15.07 -1.25
CA GLY A 145 -6.80 -15.97 -2.25
C GLY A 145 -5.74 -15.36 -3.17
N ILE A 146 -5.14 -14.23 -2.78
CA ILE A 146 -4.17 -13.47 -3.58
C ILE A 146 -2.78 -13.40 -2.95
N ASP A 147 -2.42 -14.36 -2.10
CA ASP A 147 -1.07 -14.49 -1.57
C ASP A 147 -0.08 -14.95 -2.66
N LEU A 148 0.21 -14.02 -3.57
CA LEU A 148 1.03 -14.26 -4.76
C LEU A 148 2.48 -13.83 -4.49
N THR A 149 3.41 -14.56 -5.08
CA THR A 149 4.84 -14.25 -4.98
C THR A 149 5.55 -14.62 -6.27
N ASP A 150 6.61 -13.87 -6.62
CA ASP A 150 7.53 -14.23 -7.69
C ASP A 150 8.99 -14.07 -7.24
N GLU A 151 9.92 -14.61 -8.04
CA GLU A 151 11.36 -14.56 -7.76
C GLU A 151 11.97 -13.19 -8.05
N ILE A 152 11.33 -12.36 -8.87
CA ILE A 152 11.82 -11.04 -9.30
C ILE A 152 11.47 -9.97 -8.28
N SER A 153 10.18 -9.85 -7.95
CA SER A 153 9.65 -8.74 -7.15
C SER A 153 9.13 -9.17 -5.77
N GLY A 154 9.19 -10.47 -5.45
CA GLY A 154 8.76 -11.00 -4.18
C GLY A 154 7.24 -11.05 -4.01
N ARG A 155 6.78 -10.92 -2.79
CA ARG A 155 5.39 -11.15 -2.40
C ARG A 155 4.50 -9.94 -2.65
N LEU A 156 3.23 -10.18 -2.98
CA LEU A 156 2.18 -9.16 -3.04
C LEU A 156 2.08 -8.44 -1.69
N SER A 157 1.92 -7.10 -1.71
CA SER A 157 1.52 -6.36 -0.52
C SER A 157 0.04 -5.98 -0.57
N PHE A 158 -0.62 -6.10 0.57
CA PHE A 158 -2.05 -5.86 0.76
C PHE A 158 -2.27 -4.81 1.86
N ASN A 159 -3.05 -3.78 1.56
CA ASN A 159 -3.38 -2.72 2.51
C ASN A 159 -4.85 -2.30 2.40
N VAL A 160 -5.53 -2.20 3.54
CA VAL A 160 -6.81 -1.51 3.65
C VAL A 160 -6.54 -0.08 4.07
N GLY A 161 -6.62 0.85 3.13
CA GLY A 161 -6.25 2.26 3.35
C GLY A 161 -7.38 3.13 3.88
N LYS A 162 -8.66 2.73 3.63
CA LYS A 162 -9.82 3.52 4.06
C LYS A 162 -11.02 2.63 4.33
N VAL A 163 -11.85 3.03 5.30
CA VAL A 163 -13.22 2.55 5.49
C VAL A 163 -14.14 3.74 5.67
N GLU A 164 -15.29 3.70 5.04
CA GLU A 164 -16.33 4.71 5.18
C GLU A 164 -17.72 4.12 5.04
N VAL A 165 -18.72 4.83 5.55
CA VAL A 165 -20.14 4.55 5.31
C VAL A 165 -20.73 5.66 4.45
N CYS A 166 -21.30 5.29 3.33
CA CYS A 166 -21.97 6.20 2.40
C CYS A 166 -23.18 5.51 1.76
N ASP A 167 -24.31 6.20 1.71
CA ASP A 167 -25.54 5.71 1.06
C ASP A 167 -25.94 4.29 1.47
N HIS A 168 -25.98 4.02 2.78
CA HIS A 168 -26.27 2.69 3.35
C HIS A 168 -25.33 1.58 2.84
N LYS A 169 -24.07 1.92 2.62
CA LYS A 169 -23.01 0.97 2.25
C LYS A 169 -21.80 1.17 3.13
N VAL A 170 -21.20 0.07 3.56
CA VAL A 170 -19.84 0.08 4.11
C VAL A 170 -18.87 -0.24 2.99
N ILE A 171 -17.87 0.63 2.83
CA ILE A 171 -16.89 0.62 1.72
C ILE A 171 -15.49 0.52 2.30
N PHE A 172 -14.79 -0.57 2.01
CA PHE A 172 -13.36 -0.73 2.30
C PHE A 172 -12.56 -0.44 1.02
N SER A 173 -11.65 0.52 1.07
CA SER A 173 -10.76 0.86 -0.04
C SER A 173 -9.41 0.17 0.15
N ILE A 174 -8.99 -0.60 -0.85
CA ILE A 174 -7.86 -1.52 -0.78
C ILE A 174 -6.82 -1.15 -1.84
N ASP A 175 -5.54 -1.24 -1.47
CA ASP A 175 -4.37 -1.09 -2.35
C ASP A 175 -3.53 -2.36 -2.29
N ASN A 176 -3.27 -2.95 -3.44
CA ASN A 176 -2.35 -4.06 -3.59
C ASN A 176 -1.16 -3.68 -4.47
N ARG A 177 0.04 -4.19 -4.11
CA ARG A 177 1.21 -4.13 -4.99
C ARG A 177 1.44 -5.52 -5.56
N VAL A 178 1.09 -5.68 -6.84
CA VAL A 178 1.03 -6.96 -7.54
C VAL A 178 2.42 -7.32 -8.07
N PRO A 179 2.96 -8.53 -7.78
CA PRO A 179 4.25 -8.95 -8.29
C PRO A 179 4.31 -8.94 -9.82
N VAL A 180 5.48 -8.64 -10.39
CA VAL A 180 5.64 -8.30 -11.80
C VAL A 180 5.31 -9.40 -12.80
N THR A 181 5.22 -10.65 -12.36
CA THR A 181 4.83 -11.79 -13.22
C THR A 181 3.32 -12.04 -13.26
N TYR A 182 2.53 -11.27 -12.52
CA TYR A 182 1.08 -11.36 -12.48
C TYR A 182 0.43 -10.11 -13.05
N GLN A 183 -0.75 -10.30 -13.66
CA GLN A 183 -1.59 -9.20 -14.13
C GLN A 183 -2.65 -8.83 -13.09
N CYS A 184 -3.01 -7.56 -12.99
CA CYS A 184 -4.07 -7.11 -12.07
C CYS A 184 -5.42 -7.80 -12.33
N ALA A 185 -5.72 -8.14 -13.59
CA ALA A 185 -6.93 -8.88 -13.94
C ALA A 185 -6.99 -10.29 -13.29
N GLN A 186 -5.85 -10.98 -13.18
CA GLN A 186 -5.78 -12.28 -12.49
C GLN A 186 -6.07 -12.15 -10.99
N VAL A 187 -5.54 -11.09 -10.37
CA VAL A 187 -5.82 -10.77 -8.96
C VAL A 187 -7.30 -10.49 -8.74
N GLN A 188 -7.92 -9.71 -9.63
CA GLN A 188 -9.37 -9.44 -9.60
C GLN A 188 -10.20 -10.72 -9.65
N GLU A 189 -9.90 -11.63 -10.57
CA GLU A 189 -10.62 -12.89 -10.68
C GLU A 189 -10.54 -13.75 -9.42
N LEU A 190 -9.38 -13.79 -8.77
CA LEU A 190 -9.18 -14.52 -7.53
C LEU A 190 -10.03 -13.93 -6.38
N ILE A 191 -10.00 -12.60 -6.22
CA ILE A 191 -10.80 -11.90 -5.21
C ILE A 191 -12.30 -12.15 -5.43
N GLN A 192 -12.78 -11.96 -6.66
CA GLN A 192 -14.20 -12.14 -6.98
C GLN A 192 -14.70 -13.56 -6.67
N LYS A 193 -13.85 -14.58 -6.85
CA LYS A 193 -14.18 -15.97 -6.47
C LYS A 193 -14.36 -16.12 -4.96
N GLN A 194 -13.53 -15.45 -4.15
CA GLN A 194 -13.62 -15.52 -2.68
C GLN A 194 -14.85 -14.76 -2.14
N LEU A 195 -15.34 -13.76 -2.86
CA LEU A 195 -16.50 -12.99 -2.45
C LEU A 195 -17.85 -13.67 -2.72
N ILE A 196 -17.88 -14.79 -3.45
CA ILE A 196 -19.13 -15.48 -3.77
C ILE A 196 -19.85 -15.92 -2.49
N GLY A 197 -21.06 -15.43 -2.27
CA GLY A 197 -21.88 -15.75 -1.09
C GLY A 197 -21.52 -14.99 0.18
N SER A 198 -20.51 -14.13 0.18
CA SER A 198 -20.08 -13.38 1.38
C SER A 198 -20.96 -12.18 1.73
N GLY A 199 -21.77 -11.70 0.79
CA GLY A 199 -22.52 -10.44 0.90
C GLY A 199 -21.68 -9.19 0.57
N PHE A 200 -20.42 -9.36 0.20
CA PHE A 200 -19.57 -8.28 -0.29
C PHE A 200 -19.44 -8.30 -1.82
N ARG A 201 -19.29 -7.12 -2.41
CA ARG A 201 -19.08 -6.91 -3.84
C ARG A 201 -17.73 -6.26 -4.08
N PHE A 202 -17.14 -6.60 -5.20
CA PHE A 202 -15.94 -5.97 -5.74
C PHE A 202 -16.35 -4.81 -6.66
N GLU A 203 -15.94 -3.61 -6.34
CA GLU A 203 -16.33 -2.38 -7.08
C GLU A 203 -15.12 -1.48 -7.37
N ASN A 204 -15.26 -0.60 -8.37
CA ASN A 204 -14.34 0.49 -8.70
C ASN A 204 -12.87 0.08 -8.85
N PRO A 205 -12.52 -0.91 -9.69
CA PRO A 205 -11.12 -1.27 -9.91
C PRO A 205 -10.35 -0.16 -10.63
N TYR A 206 -9.15 0.10 -10.14
CA TYR A 206 -8.13 0.90 -10.81
C TYR A 206 -6.84 0.09 -10.87
N ALA A 207 -6.30 -0.10 -12.06
CA ALA A 207 -5.12 -0.91 -12.29
C ALA A 207 -4.05 -0.13 -13.05
N THR A 208 -2.82 -0.22 -12.55
CA THR A 208 -1.62 0.15 -13.29
C THR A 208 -0.72 -1.07 -13.30
N GLU A 209 -0.52 -1.65 -14.48
CA GLU A 209 0.27 -2.88 -14.60
C GLU A 209 1.74 -2.66 -14.22
N SER A 210 2.40 -3.74 -13.84
CA SER A 210 3.81 -3.74 -13.48
C SER A 210 4.72 -3.40 -14.66
N ILE A 211 5.95 -2.95 -14.37
CA ILE A 211 7.04 -2.90 -15.35
C ILE A 211 8.20 -3.77 -14.89
N HIS A 212 8.86 -4.37 -15.85
CA HIS A 212 10.07 -5.16 -15.62
C HIS A 212 10.99 -5.09 -16.83
N VAL A 213 12.19 -4.57 -16.62
CA VAL A 213 13.29 -4.60 -17.58
C VAL A 213 14.34 -5.57 -17.05
N PRO A 214 14.70 -6.63 -17.78
CA PRO A 214 15.64 -7.65 -17.26
C PRO A 214 16.96 -7.06 -16.73
N GLU A 215 17.44 -7.57 -15.61
CA GLU A 215 18.69 -7.11 -15.01
C GLU A 215 19.89 -7.22 -15.94
N ASP A 216 19.94 -8.22 -16.80
CA ASP A 216 20.99 -8.46 -17.79
C ASP A 216 20.83 -7.66 -19.09
N SER A 217 19.78 -6.83 -19.18
CA SER A 217 19.57 -5.95 -20.33
C SER A 217 20.67 -4.92 -20.48
N PHE A 218 20.96 -4.50 -21.71
CA PHE A 218 21.94 -3.45 -22.00
C PHE A 218 21.65 -2.16 -21.22
N LEU A 219 20.35 -1.77 -21.13
CA LEU A 219 19.93 -0.59 -20.40
C LEU A 219 20.32 -0.66 -18.92
N VAL A 220 19.88 -1.71 -18.22
CA VAL A 220 20.14 -1.88 -16.77
C VAL A 220 21.63 -1.98 -16.49
N GLN A 221 22.36 -2.79 -17.24
CA GLN A 221 23.81 -2.95 -17.04
C GLN A 221 24.56 -1.64 -17.27
N THR A 222 24.22 -0.88 -18.32
CA THR A 222 24.87 0.40 -18.64
C THR A 222 24.61 1.45 -17.53
N LEU A 223 23.38 1.57 -17.06
CA LEU A 223 23.03 2.51 -16.00
C LEU A 223 23.70 2.15 -14.67
N MET A 224 23.70 0.85 -14.32
CA MET A 224 24.39 0.36 -13.12
C MET A 224 25.91 0.60 -13.18
N GLU A 225 26.52 0.40 -14.36
CA GLU A 225 27.94 0.70 -14.56
C GLU A 225 28.22 2.19 -14.38
N SER A 226 27.38 3.06 -14.94
CA SER A 226 27.49 4.52 -14.76
C SER A 226 27.41 4.92 -13.30
N TYR A 227 26.44 4.39 -12.56
CA TYR A 227 26.29 4.66 -11.13
C TYR A 227 27.53 4.22 -10.35
N ARG A 228 27.97 2.96 -10.52
CA ARG A 228 29.14 2.40 -9.83
C ARG A 228 30.42 3.17 -10.11
N ASN A 229 30.66 3.52 -11.37
CA ASN A 229 31.88 4.24 -11.77
C ASN A 229 31.97 5.67 -11.20
N VAL A 230 30.82 6.35 -11.12
CA VAL A 230 30.79 7.74 -10.65
C VAL A 230 30.75 7.81 -9.12
N THR A 231 30.03 6.91 -8.45
CA THR A 231 29.90 6.91 -6.98
C THR A 231 31.02 6.14 -6.29
N GLY A 232 31.65 5.18 -6.97
CA GLY A 232 32.60 4.24 -6.38
C GLY A 232 31.91 3.08 -5.64
N ASP A 233 30.58 3.02 -5.57
CA ASP A 233 29.85 1.93 -4.93
C ASP A 233 29.75 0.71 -5.85
N MET A 234 30.81 -0.09 -5.86
CA MET A 234 30.87 -1.32 -6.65
C MET A 234 29.95 -2.44 -6.14
N SER A 235 29.40 -2.29 -4.93
CA SER A 235 28.49 -3.27 -4.32
C SER A 235 27.03 -3.02 -4.66
N ALA A 236 26.69 -1.86 -5.22
CA ALA A 236 25.34 -1.46 -5.59
C ALA A 236 24.68 -2.50 -6.52
N LYS A 237 23.43 -2.81 -6.23
CA LYS A 237 22.58 -3.73 -7.02
C LYS A 237 21.32 -2.99 -7.48
N PRO A 238 20.76 -3.37 -8.64
CA PRO A 238 19.47 -2.83 -9.05
C PRO A 238 18.37 -3.25 -8.06
N LEU A 239 17.32 -2.46 -7.98
CA LEU A 239 16.26 -2.56 -6.98
C LEU A 239 14.92 -2.90 -7.63
N VAL A 240 14.03 -3.42 -6.81
CA VAL A 240 12.60 -3.58 -7.09
C VAL A 240 11.82 -2.67 -6.16
N ASP A 241 10.77 -2.03 -6.68
CA ASP A 241 9.91 -1.17 -5.87
C ASP A 241 8.42 -1.52 -6.02
N GLY A 242 7.65 -1.19 -5.00
CA GLY A 242 6.20 -1.20 -5.01
C GLY A 242 5.56 0.15 -5.38
N ALA A 243 6.36 1.21 -5.54
CA ALA A 243 5.90 2.51 -6.00
C ALA A 243 5.73 2.58 -7.52
N CYS A 244 5.18 3.68 -8.01
CA CYS A 244 5.03 3.97 -9.44
C CYS A 244 5.87 5.18 -9.80
N SER A 245 6.71 5.05 -10.81
CA SER A 245 7.45 6.15 -11.41
C SER A 245 6.95 6.48 -12.83
N TYR A 246 7.48 7.56 -13.42
CA TYR A 246 7.26 7.88 -14.83
C TYR A 246 7.88 6.85 -15.81
N ALA A 247 8.65 5.87 -15.32
CA ALA A 247 9.14 4.77 -16.16
C ALA A 247 8.01 4.02 -16.87
N ARG A 248 6.80 4.03 -16.31
CA ARG A 248 5.60 3.40 -16.90
C ARG A 248 5.07 4.09 -18.15
N ALA A 249 5.54 5.30 -18.45
CA ALA A 249 5.08 6.05 -19.63
C ALA A 249 5.68 5.56 -20.95
N LEU A 250 6.74 4.77 -20.92
CA LEU A 250 7.48 4.31 -22.09
C LEU A 250 7.85 2.83 -21.95
N ASP A 251 7.91 2.15 -23.10
CA ASP A 251 8.47 0.82 -23.16
C ASP A 251 9.99 0.87 -22.90
N ASN A 252 10.54 -0.21 -22.32
CA ASN A 252 11.96 -0.32 -22.00
C ASN A 252 12.51 0.93 -21.26
N CYS A 253 11.83 1.29 -20.18
CA CYS A 253 12.16 2.41 -19.33
C CYS A 253 12.32 1.94 -17.88
N VAL A 254 13.28 2.52 -17.16
CA VAL A 254 13.57 2.23 -15.76
C VAL A 254 13.65 3.53 -14.95
N ALA A 255 13.43 3.45 -13.63
CA ALA A 255 13.70 4.59 -12.77
C ALA A 255 15.16 4.57 -12.30
N PHE A 256 15.85 5.72 -12.41
CA PHE A 256 17.28 5.86 -12.17
C PHE A 256 17.56 7.15 -11.39
N GLY A 257 17.49 7.07 -10.07
CA GLY A 257 17.64 8.21 -9.16
C GLY A 257 16.38 9.09 -9.10
N ALA A 258 16.42 10.25 -8.45
CA ALA A 258 17.60 11.02 -8.02
C ALA A 258 18.02 10.81 -6.55
N LEU A 259 17.18 10.23 -5.68
CA LEU A 259 17.50 10.08 -4.25
C LEU A 259 18.67 9.10 -4.05
N LEU A 260 19.74 9.57 -3.40
CA LEU A 260 20.88 8.74 -3.05
C LEU A 260 20.61 7.93 -1.78
N PRO A 261 21.26 6.74 -1.59
CA PRO A 261 21.01 5.88 -0.43
C PRO A 261 21.34 6.49 0.93
N ASP A 262 22.19 7.53 0.97
CA ASP A 262 22.58 8.26 2.19
C ASP A 262 21.68 9.46 2.51
N GLN A 263 20.69 9.76 1.67
CA GLN A 263 19.77 10.88 1.85
C GLN A 263 18.45 10.42 2.53
N PRO A 264 17.84 11.29 3.35
CA PRO A 264 16.51 10.99 3.88
C PRO A 264 15.47 10.98 2.76
N ASP A 265 14.56 10.03 2.83
CA ASP A 265 13.40 10.01 1.94
C ASP A 265 12.36 11.04 2.42
N LEU A 266 12.26 12.15 1.69
CA LEU A 266 11.32 13.24 1.93
C LEU A 266 10.23 13.31 0.85
N MET A 267 10.13 12.32 -0.04
CA MET A 267 9.14 12.28 -1.11
C MET A 267 7.72 12.41 -0.55
N HIS A 268 6.96 13.31 -1.13
CA HIS A 268 5.57 13.62 -0.74
C HIS A 268 5.39 14.17 0.68
N GLN A 269 6.46 14.62 1.34
CA GLN A 269 6.39 15.18 2.69
C GLN A 269 6.39 16.72 2.67
N THR A 270 5.84 17.32 3.73
CA THR A 270 5.91 18.76 3.93
C THR A 270 7.38 19.19 4.04
N ASN A 271 7.75 20.25 3.31
CA ASN A 271 9.13 20.76 3.20
C ASN A 271 10.09 19.79 2.48
N GLU A 272 9.61 18.98 1.54
CA GLU A 272 10.47 18.25 0.62
C GLU A 272 11.51 19.19 0.02
N CYS A 273 12.78 18.79 0.03
CA CYS A 273 13.89 19.61 -0.40
C CYS A 273 15.01 18.78 -1.05
N LEU A 274 15.87 19.46 -1.80
CA LEU A 274 17.05 18.89 -2.44
C LEU A 274 18.32 19.42 -1.78
N GLU A 275 19.30 18.54 -1.57
CA GLU A 275 20.64 18.91 -1.12
C GLU A 275 21.45 19.43 -2.32
N LEU A 276 21.76 20.74 -2.32
CA LEU A 276 22.44 21.38 -3.47
C LEU A 276 23.86 20.87 -3.70
N ASP A 277 24.56 20.42 -2.69
CA ASP A 277 25.89 19.83 -2.80
C ASP A 277 25.90 18.44 -3.49
N LYS A 278 24.76 17.79 -3.61
CA LYS A 278 24.60 16.53 -4.37
C LYS A 278 24.40 16.74 -5.88
N LEU A 279 24.06 17.96 -6.33
CA LEU A 279 23.78 18.26 -7.75
C LEU A 279 24.93 17.89 -8.68
N ASP A 280 26.18 18.16 -8.28
CA ASP A 280 27.35 17.82 -9.09
C ASP A 280 27.50 16.29 -9.28
N LEU A 281 27.20 15.51 -8.24
CA LEU A 281 27.20 14.05 -8.32
C LEU A 281 26.11 13.54 -9.26
N TRP A 282 24.87 14.03 -9.12
CA TRP A 282 23.77 13.66 -10.02
C TRP A 282 24.08 13.98 -11.48
N MET A 283 24.59 15.20 -11.76
CA MET A 283 24.98 15.59 -13.12
C MET A 283 26.04 14.65 -13.71
N LYS A 284 27.03 14.22 -12.93
CA LYS A 284 28.06 13.27 -13.39
C LYS A 284 27.46 11.91 -13.70
N ILE A 285 26.57 11.38 -12.84
CA ILE A 285 25.91 10.08 -13.06
C ILE A 285 25.07 10.13 -14.36
N TYR A 286 24.22 11.14 -14.52
CA TYR A 286 23.37 11.23 -15.71
C TYR A 286 24.15 11.53 -16.98
N LEU A 287 25.21 12.33 -16.92
CA LEU A 287 26.07 12.60 -18.08
C LEU A 287 26.77 11.33 -18.57
N ASP A 288 27.35 10.53 -17.66
CA ASP A 288 27.99 9.26 -18.00
C ASP A 288 26.98 8.27 -18.57
N ALA A 289 25.78 8.17 -17.94
CA ALA A 289 24.71 7.31 -18.39
C ALA A 289 24.25 7.66 -19.82
N ILE A 290 23.93 8.92 -20.08
CA ILE A 290 23.51 9.40 -21.42
C ILE A 290 24.60 9.16 -22.46
N TYR A 291 25.85 9.46 -22.14
CA TYR A 291 26.98 9.25 -23.05
C TYR A 291 27.15 7.77 -23.43
N ARG A 292 26.98 6.84 -22.48
CA ARG A 292 27.10 5.40 -22.74
C ARG A 292 25.92 4.85 -23.53
N LEU A 293 24.69 5.30 -23.23
CA LEU A 293 23.50 4.85 -23.95
C LEU A 293 23.38 5.41 -25.37
N ALA A 294 24.05 6.54 -25.67
CA ALA A 294 24.05 7.18 -27.00
C ALA A 294 25.12 6.66 -27.97
N LYS A 295 26.00 5.77 -27.54
CA LYS A 295 27.00 5.10 -28.38
C LYS A 295 26.45 3.90 -29.13
#